data_9977e6754546b1b6a8363d9b7c87cf0d
#
_entry.id   9977e6754546b1b6a8363d9b7c87cf0d
#
_cell.length_a   1.000
_cell.length_b   1.000
_cell.length_c   1.000
_cell.angle_alpha   90.00
_cell.angle_beta   90.00
_cell.angle_gamma   90.00
#
_symmetry.space_group_name_H-M   'P 1'
#
loop_
_entity.id
_entity.type
_entity.pdbx_description
1 polymer ?
#
loop_
_entity_poly.entity_id
_entity_poly.type
_entity_poly.pdbx_seq_one_letter_code
_entity_poly.pdbx_strand_id
1 'polypeptide(L)'
;MPRQRQDTAADRAIPATATAEQLTLLVVADDPGDALTVERTLAAAGTRARIRRARNLTEVERLFTDDVHCILLDLDLPAGQELQTLRQVLLMAPRTAVLGVTSEADTGRGAEAVRVGAQDYLMRAELGGTWLSRAIRYAVERKRADISQRQLAESRLRTQENARLERGLLPNPLLQGSGLHFASRYRPGRSRALLGGDFYDAVRSPDGTVHAMIGDVCGHGPDEAALGVELRIAWRALTFAGLSGAALLRTLEQVLVAERPDDEIFATLCAVDIAPDGTRADLYLAGHPVPLVTCGAGRPEPLPHEEGGPALGLLPGGNWPRQDIVLGDRWSLLLYTDGLIEGRIGEGSQRLGQEGLTELIAARLESGLTGQDLLDAALTEVERLNGGGLTDDVAAVLLDRPGPAAAGTHP
;
A
#
# COMPACT_ATOMS: atom_id res chain seq x y z
N MET A 1 -12.32 -64.16 15.94
CA MET A 1 -13.45 -63.53 15.25
C MET A 1 -13.32 -62.01 15.37
N PRO A 2 -12.93 -61.28 14.32
CA PRO A 2 -12.89 -59.81 14.34
C PRO A 2 -14.19 -59.25 13.77
N ARG A 3 -14.72 -58.22 14.45
CA ARG A 3 -15.91 -57.47 14.03
C ARG A 3 -15.56 -56.48 12.92
N GLN A 4 -16.28 -56.61 11.81
CA GLN A 4 -16.31 -55.70 10.70
C GLN A 4 -16.83 -54.32 11.15
N ARG A 5 -16.05 -53.26 10.89
CA ARG A 5 -16.54 -51.88 10.90
C ARG A 5 -17.04 -51.55 9.49
N GLN A 6 -18.32 -51.24 9.41
CA GLN A 6 -18.95 -50.65 8.22
C GLN A 6 -18.50 -49.17 8.08
N ASP A 7 -17.77 -48.88 7.03
CA ASP A 7 -17.54 -47.51 6.56
C ASP A 7 -18.81 -47.02 5.86
N THR A 8 -19.47 -46.08 6.45
CA THR A 8 -20.51 -45.26 5.83
C THR A 8 -19.82 -44.09 5.11
N ALA A 9 -19.68 -44.20 3.78
CA ALA A 9 -19.34 -43.09 2.92
C ALA A 9 -20.46 -42.02 2.97
N ALA A 10 -20.19 -40.94 3.64
CA ALA A 10 -21.04 -39.74 3.59
C ALA A 10 -20.85 -39.05 2.25
N ASP A 11 -21.86 -39.17 1.43
CA ASP A 11 -22.08 -38.44 0.17
C ASP A 11 -22.04 -36.93 0.45
N ARG A 12 -20.90 -36.29 0.14
CA ARG A 12 -20.78 -34.83 0.16
C ARG A 12 -21.44 -34.28 -1.10
N ALA A 13 -22.72 -33.99 -1.01
CA ALA A 13 -23.43 -33.18 -1.97
C ALA A 13 -22.72 -31.83 -2.13
N ILE A 14 -22.16 -31.58 -3.32
CA ILE A 14 -21.67 -30.29 -3.77
C ILE A 14 -22.88 -29.35 -3.82
N PRO A 15 -22.87 -28.19 -3.16
CA PRO A 15 -23.99 -27.26 -3.26
C PRO A 15 -24.02 -26.67 -4.67
N ALA A 16 -24.92 -27.16 -5.50
CA ALA A 16 -25.30 -26.56 -6.78
C ALA A 16 -26.27 -25.40 -6.52
N THR A 17 -25.76 -24.19 -6.28
CA THR A 17 -26.52 -22.96 -6.45
C THR A 17 -25.57 -21.83 -6.84
N ALA A 18 -24.94 -21.94 -8.01
CA ALA A 18 -24.58 -20.75 -8.76
C ALA A 18 -25.88 -20.18 -9.32
N THR A 19 -26.38 -19.11 -8.75
CA THR A 19 -27.43 -18.28 -9.33
C THR A 19 -26.98 -17.93 -10.74
N ALA A 20 -27.66 -18.48 -11.78
CA ALA A 20 -27.31 -18.22 -13.18
C ALA A 20 -27.45 -16.72 -13.40
N GLU A 21 -26.30 -16.04 -13.51
CA GLU A 21 -26.18 -14.60 -13.76
C GLU A 21 -26.96 -14.28 -15.05
N GLN A 22 -27.89 -13.34 -15.00
CA GLN A 22 -28.67 -12.93 -16.15
C GLN A 22 -27.76 -12.12 -17.09
N LEU A 23 -27.52 -12.61 -18.30
CA LEU A 23 -26.71 -11.92 -19.29
C LEU A 23 -27.49 -10.76 -19.93
N THR A 24 -26.90 -9.60 -20.06
CA THR A 24 -27.42 -8.51 -20.90
C THR A 24 -26.62 -8.46 -22.19
N LEU A 25 -27.29 -8.55 -23.31
CA LEU A 25 -26.71 -8.54 -24.66
C LEU A 25 -27.22 -7.35 -25.46
N LEU A 26 -26.32 -6.77 -26.26
CA LEU A 26 -26.70 -5.76 -27.26
C LEU A 26 -26.45 -6.34 -28.64
N VAL A 27 -27.52 -6.54 -29.39
CA VAL A 27 -27.46 -7.01 -30.79
C VAL A 27 -27.51 -5.79 -31.70
N VAL A 28 -26.45 -5.61 -32.48
CA VAL A 28 -26.32 -4.52 -33.46
C VAL A 28 -26.49 -5.10 -34.84
N ALA A 29 -27.71 -5.00 -35.38
CA ALA A 29 -28.08 -5.57 -36.68
C ALA A 29 -29.22 -4.79 -37.31
N ASP A 30 -29.21 -4.69 -38.63
CA ASP A 30 -30.28 -4.05 -39.40
C ASP A 30 -31.54 -4.93 -39.44
N ASP A 31 -31.37 -6.26 -39.56
CA ASP A 31 -32.49 -7.21 -39.53
C ASP A 31 -33.03 -7.44 -38.11
N PRO A 32 -34.31 -7.13 -37.83
CA PRO A 32 -34.94 -7.44 -36.55
C PRO A 32 -35.02 -8.96 -36.26
N GLY A 33 -34.95 -9.81 -37.28
CA GLY A 33 -34.97 -11.26 -37.15
C GLY A 33 -33.78 -11.82 -36.41
N ASP A 34 -32.61 -11.18 -36.49
CA ASP A 34 -31.40 -11.62 -35.81
C ASP A 34 -31.55 -11.54 -34.28
N ALA A 35 -32.06 -10.44 -33.75
CA ALA A 35 -32.28 -10.29 -32.32
C ALA A 35 -33.29 -11.31 -31.77
N LEU A 36 -34.37 -11.58 -32.52
CA LEU A 36 -35.37 -12.59 -32.17
C LEU A 36 -34.80 -14.01 -32.23
N THR A 37 -33.95 -14.29 -33.20
CA THR A 37 -33.26 -15.58 -33.34
C THR A 37 -32.33 -15.81 -32.16
N VAL A 38 -31.52 -14.81 -31.77
CA VAL A 38 -30.64 -14.87 -30.60
C VAL A 38 -31.45 -15.12 -29.32
N GLU A 39 -32.56 -14.39 -29.12
CA GLU A 39 -33.42 -14.54 -27.95
C GLU A 39 -33.98 -15.96 -27.82
N ARG A 40 -34.57 -16.48 -28.90
CA ARG A 40 -35.13 -17.83 -28.95
C ARG A 40 -34.07 -18.91 -28.68
N THR A 41 -32.91 -18.76 -29.29
CA THR A 41 -31.80 -19.72 -29.15
C THR A 41 -31.30 -19.77 -27.73
N LEU A 42 -31.10 -18.61 -27.09
CA LEU A 42 -30.65 -18.55 -25.69
C LEU A 42 -31.70 -19.10 -24.72
N ALA A 43 -32.99 -18.79 -24.97
CA ALA A 43 -34.08 -19.32 -24.18
C ALA A 43 -34.16 -20.86 -24.30
N ALA A 44 -34.03 -21.41 -25.51
CA ALA A 44 -33.98 -22.86 -25.75
C ALA A 44 -32.80 -23.54 -25.08
N ALA A 45 -31.66 -22.85 -24.97
CA ALA A 45 -30.47 -23.31 -24.24
C ALA A 45 -30.54 -23.10 -22.72
N GLY A 46 -31.69 -22.64 -22.18
CA GLY A 46 -31.85 -22.37 -20.75
C GLY A 46 -31.03 -21.19 -20.22
N THR A 47 -30.53 -20.34 -21.12
CA THR A 47 -29.74 -19.17 -20.74
C THR A 47 -30.65 -17.96 -20.56
N ARG A 48 -30.70 -17.41 -19.32
CA ARG A 48 -31.45 -16.17 -19.06
C ARG A 48 -30.67 -14.98 -19.64
N ALA A 49 -31.23 -14.34 -20.67
CA ALA A 49 -30.62 -13.18 -21.29
C ALA A 49 -31.64 -12.06 -21.45
N ARG A 50 -31.19 -10.82 -21.25
CA ARG A 50 -31.91 -9.59 -21.64
C ARG A 50 -31.29 -9.08 -22.93
N ILE A 51 -32.07 -8.95 -23.97
CA ILE A 51 -31.57 -8.52 -25.27
C ILE A 51 -32.06 -7.10 -25.56
N ARG A 52 -31.10 -6.25 -25.94
CA ARG A 52 -31.34 -4.92 -26.50
C ARG A 52 -30.91 -4.96 -27.96
N ARG A 53 -31.62 -4.21 -28.82
CA ARG A 53 -31.30 -4.12 -30.24
C ARG A 53 -30.95 -2.70 -30.60
N ALA A 54 -29.88 -2.52 -31.36
CA ALA A 54 -29.47 -1.29 -32.02
C ALA A 54 -29.35 -1.54 -33.54
N ARG A 55 -29.73 -0.56 -34.37
CA ARG A 55 -29.61 -0.64 -35.83
C ARG A 55 -28.32 0.01 -36.34
N ASN A 56 -27.78 0.92 -35.59
CA ASN A 56 -26.60 1.72 -35.94
C ASN A 56 -25.85 2.20 -34.71
N LEU A 57 -24.71 2.84 -34.90
CA LEU A 57 -23.86 3.34 -33.83
C LEU A 57 -24.55 4.35 -32.90
N THR A 58 -25.38 5.23 -33.44
CA THR A 58 -26.10 6.21 -32.61
C THR A 58 -27.06 5.53 -31.63
N GLU A 59 -27.70 4.43 -32.07
CA GLU A 59 -28.54 3.63 -31.18
C GLU A 59 -27.66 2.81 -30.17
N VAL A 60 -26.48 2.36 -30.57
CA VAL A 60 -25.53 1.72 -29.68
C VAL A 60 -25.18 2.68 -28.54
N GLU A 61 -24.77 3.91 -28.85
CA GLU A 61 -24.42 4.92 -27.83
C GLU A 61 -25.54 5.17 -26.81
N ARG A 62 -26.80 5.17 -27.30
CA ARG A 62 -27.97 5.39 -26.44
C ARG A 62 -28.36 4.17 -25.61
N LEU A 63 -28.15 2.96 -26.10
CA LEU A 63 -28.59 1.71 -25.49
C LEU A 63 -27.49 0.98 -24.71
N PHE A 64 -26.23 1.38 -24.91
CA PHE A 64 -25.11 0.83 -24.19
C PHE A 64 -25.08 1.36 -22.75
N THR A 65 -24.99 0.45 -21.81
CA THR A 65 -24.87 0.73 -20.37
C THR A 65 -23.91 -0.28 -19.77
N ASP A 66 -23.36 -0.02 -18.60
CA ASP A 66 -22.34 -0.85 -17.94
C ASP A 66 -22.80 -2.29 -17.63
N ASP A 67 -24.11 -2.56 -17.70
CA ASP A 67 -24.68 -3.90 -17.52
C ASP A 67 -24.62 -4.77 -18.80
N VAL A 68 -24.17 -4.23 -19.92
CA VAL A 68 -24.02 -5.00 -21.17
C VAL A 68 -22.78 -5.90 -21.08
N HIS A 69 -23.00 -7.21 -21.11
CA HIS A 69 -21.94 -8.22 -20.99
C HIS A 69 -21.30 -8.57 -22.34
N CYS A 70 -22.12 -8.58 -23.42
CA CYS A 70 -21.64 -8.90 -24.75
C CYS A 70 -22.41 -8.12 -25.84
N ILE A 71 -21.67 -7.70 -26.85
CA ILE A 71 -22.22 -7.07 -28.08
C ILE A 71 -22.07 -8.07 -29.21
N LEU A 72 -23.17 -8.37 -29.89
CA LEU A 72 -23.21 -9.09 -31.17
C LEU A 72 -23.30 -8.04 -32.28
N LEU A 73 -22.22 -7.87 -33.04
CA LEU A 73 -22.13 -6.84 -34.08
C LEU A 73 -22.21 -7.47 -35.47
N ASP A 74 -23.24 -7.13 -36.22
CA ASP A 74 -23.33 -7.49 -37.62
C ASP A 74 -22.23 -6.79 -38.44
N LEU A 75 -21.39 -7.60 -39.10
CA LEU A 75 -20.30 -7.12 -39.93
C LEU A 75 -20.71 -6.91 -41.38
N ASP A 76 -21.96 -7.23 -41.75
CA ASP A 76 -22.52 -7.03 -43.08
C ASP A 76 -23.43 -5.78 -43.18
N LEU A 77 -23.34 -4.86 -42.18
CA LEU A 77 -24.07 -3.60 -42.18
C LEU A 77 -23.76 -2.77 -43.43
N PRO A 78 -24.80 -2.22 -44.10
CA PRO A 78 -24.59 -1.46 -45.33
C PRO A 78 -23.89 -0.14 -45.02
N ALA A 79 -22.65 0.04 -45.45
CA ALA A 79 -21.98 1.33 -45.62
C ALA A 79 -20.46 1.22 -45.95
N GLY A 80 -19.89 0.04 -46.18
CA GLY A 80 -18.44 -0.09 -46.48
C GLY A 80 -17.49 0.35 -45.36
N GLN A 81 -17.99 0.42 -44.14
CA GLN A 81 -17.25 0.89 -42.96
C GLN A 81 -17.30 -0.08 -41.76
N GLU A 82 -17.49 -1.37 -42.02
CA GLU A 82 -17.80 -2.38 -41.02
C GLU A 82 -16.70 -2.48 -39.92
N LEU A 83 -15.45 -2.46 -40.32
CA LEU A 83 -14.31 -2.47 -39.38
C LEU A 83 -14.15 -1.14 -38.64
N GLN A 84 -14.64 -0.04 -39.25
CA GLN A 84 -14.65 1.26 -38.59
C GLN A 84 -15.72 1.29 -37.50
N THR A 85 -16.90 0.71 -37.77
CA THR A 85 -17.98 0.50 -36.79
C THR A 85 -17.49 -0.38 -35.63
N LEU A 86 -16.80 -1.49 -35.92
CA LEU A 86 -16.22 -2.35 -34.90
C LEU A 86 -15.21 -1.60 -34.00
N ARG A 87 -14.31 -0.81 -34.61
CA ARG A 87 -13.35 0.01 -33.84
C ARG A 87 -14.05 1.00 -32.92
N GLN A 88 -15.10 1.66 -33.38
CA GLN A 88 -15.89 2.59 -32.59
C GLN A 88 -16.59 1.88 -31.41
N VAL A 89 -17.23 0.72 -31.69
CA VAL A 89 -17.83 -0.10 -30.63
C VAL A 89 -16.80 -0.55 -29.60
N LEU A 90 -15.61 -0.98 -30.01
CA LEU A 90 -14.54 -1.37 -29.09
C LEU A 90 -14.00 -0.21 -28.24
N LEU A 91 -14.01 1.03 -28.78
CA LEU A 91 -13.64 2.23 -28.03
C LEU A 91 -14.72 2.63 -27.02
N MET A 92 -15.99 2.52 -27.39
CA MET A 92 -17.14 2.84 -26.51
C MET A 92 -17.30 1.80 -25.39
N ALA A 93 -17.04 0.53 -25.70
CA ALA A 93 -17.27 -0.60 -24.80
C ALA A 93 -15.97 -1.38 -24.48
N PRO A 94 -14.92 -0.75 -23.90
CA PRO A 94 -13.61 -1.37 -23.74
C PRO A 94 -13.61 -2.56 -22.76
N ARG A 95 -14.65 -2.66 -21.93
CA ARG A 95 -14.82 -3.72 -20.92
C ARG A 95 -15.80 -4.81 -21.31
N THR A 96 -16.48 -4.67 -22.46
CA THR A 96 -17.54 -5.57 -22.94
C THR A 96 -16.99 -6.52 -23.99
N ALA A 97 -17.44 -7.76 -23.99
CA ALA A 97 -17.11 -8.71 -25.05
C ALA A 97 -17.80 -8.32 -26.36
N VAL A 98 -17.11 -8.39 -27.50
CA VAL A 98 -17.68 -8.11 -28.82
C VAL A 98 -17.50 -9.35 -29.70
N LEU A 99 -18.61 -9.87 -30.24
CA LEU A 99 -18.64 -10.94 -31.22
C LEU A 99 -19.09 -10.38 -32.56
N GLY A 100 -18.30 -10.59 -33.60
CA GLY A 100 -18.74 -10.27 -34.97
C GLY A 100 -19.74 -11.31 -35.48
N VAL A 101 -20.73 -10.86 -36.26
CA VAL A 101 -21.65 -11.74 -37.01
C VAL A 101 -21.43 -11.46 -38.49
N THR A 102 -21.20 -12.50 -39.30
CA THR A 102 -20.96 -12.36 -40.73
C THR A 102 -21.76 -13.39 -41.55
N SER A 103 -21.99 -13.11 -42.82
CA SER A 103 -22.60 -14.07 -43.74
C SER A 103 -21.63 -15.20 -44.10
N GLU A 104 -22.15 -16.36 -44.53
CA GLU A 104 -21.33 -17.52 -44.90
C GLU A 104 -20.34 -17.24 -46.05
N ALA A 105 -20.59 -16.21 -46.86
CA ALA A 105 -19.75 -15.88 -47.99
C ALA A 105 -18.42 -15.19 -47.63
N ASP A 106 -18.24 -14.67 -46.42
CA ASP A 106 -17.09 -13.82 -46.07
C ASP A 106 -16.42 -14.19 -44.72
N THR A 107 -15.84 -15.38 -44.69
CA THR A 107 -15.06 -15.83 -43.51
C THR A 107 -13.77 -14.99 -43.28
N GLY A 108 -13.28 -14.30 -44.32
CA GLY A 108 -12.11 -13.42 -44.23
C GLY A 108 -12.40 -12.20 -43.34
N ARG A 109 -13.62 -11.65 -43.45
CA ARG A 109 -14.07 -10.49 -42.66
C ARG A 109 -14.18 -10.81 -41.16
N GLY A 110 -14.68 -12.01 -40.83
CA GLY A 110 -14.70 -12.47 -39.43
C GLY A 110 -13.31 -12.57 -38.82
N ALA A 111 -12.34 -13.15 -39.53
CA ALA A 111 -10.97 -13.23 -39.08
C ALA A 111 -10.30 -11.85 -38.92
N GLU A 112 -10.65 -10.90 -39.76
CA GLU A 112 -10.18 -9.51 -39.66
C GLU A 112 -10.78 -8.78 -38.45
N ALA A 113 -12.06 -9.01 -38.17
CA ALA A 113 -12.70 -8.47 -36.97
C ALA A 113 -11.99 -8.94 -35.69
N VAL A 114 -11.57 -10.19 -35.59
CA VAL A 114 -10.79 -10.69 -34.46
C VAL A 114 -9.41 -10.01 -34.37
N ARG A 115 -8.75 -9.77 -35.51
CA ARG A 115 -7.47 -9.02 -35.53
C ARG A 115 -7.64 -7.55 -35.08
N VAL A 116 -8.79 -6.96 -35.32
CA VAL A 116 -9.12 -5.59 -34.85
C VAL A 116 -9.43 -5.54 -33.36
N GLY A 117 -9.88 -6.65 -32.74
CA GLY A 117 -10.11 -6.74 -31.30
C GLY A 117 -11.43 -7.38 -30.86
N ALA A 118 -12.23 -7.91 -31.80
CA ALA A 118 -13.37 -8.74 -31.42
C ALA A 118 -12.88 -10.02 -30.72
N GLN A 119 -13.65 -10.55 -29.78
CA GLN A 119 -13.29 -11.77 -29.05
C GLN A 119 -13.41 -13.00 -29.95
N ASP A 120 -14.37 -13.00 -30.85
CA ASP A 120 -14.60 -14.06 -31.83
C ASP A 120 -15.58 -13.55 -32.91
N TYR A 121 -15.90 -14.40 -33.88
CA TYR A 121 -16.96 -14.15 -34.84
C TYR A 121 -17.85 -15.40 -35.03
N LEU A 122 -19.07 -15.21 -35.46
CA LEU A 122 -20.07 -16.22 -35.73
C LEU A 122 -20.61 -16.06 -37.15
N MET A 123 -20.90 -17.17 -37.79
CA MET A 123 -21.67 -17.12 -39.01
C MET A 123 -23.15 -16.86 -38.69
N ARG A 124 -23.86 -16.10 -39.50
CA ARG A 124 -25.28 -15.78 -39.29
C ARG A 124 -26.14 -17.03 -39.11
N ALA A 125 -25.86 -18.11 -39.84
CA ALA A 125 -26.51 -19.40 -39.70
C ALA A 125 -26.33 -20.03 -38.31
N GLU A 126 -25.25 -19.68 -37.59
CA GLU A 126 -24.98 -20.20 -36.25
C GLU A 126 -25.76 -19.51 -35.12
N LEU A 127 -26.39 -18.36 -35.42
CA LEU A 127 -27.25 -17.65 -34.44
C LEU A 127 -28.42 -18.51 -33.94
N GLY A 128 -28.92 -19.44 -34.77
CA GLY A 128 -29.96 -20.40 -34.41
C GLY A 128 -29.45 -21.70 -33.76
N GLY A 129 -28.15 -21.85 -33.61
CA GLY A 129 -27.53 -23.09 -33.16
C GLY A 129 -27.24 -23.18 -31.65
N THR A 130 -27.03 -24.40 -31.18
CA THR A 130 -26.67 -24.68 -29.77
C THR A 130 -25.33 -24.07 -29.34
N TRP A 131 -24.51 -23.64 -30.30
CA TRP A 131 -23.19 -23.05 -30.08
C TRP A 131 -23.25 -21.60 -29.60
N LEU A 132 -24.29 -20.84 -29.92
CA LEU A 132 -24.41 -19.41 -29.60
C LEU A 132 -24.21 -19.14 -28.09
N SER A 133 -24.98 -19.86 -27.27
CA SER A 133 -24.89 -19.68 -25.79
C SER A 133 -23.48 -19.93 -25.25
N ARG A 134 -22.78 -20.92 -25.82
CA ARG A 134 -21.41 -21.25 -25.44
C ARG A 134 -20.42 -20.19 -25.92
N ALA A 135 -20.55 -19.72 -27.15
CA ALA A 135 -19.70 -18.68 -27.74
C ALA A 135 -19.80 -17.37 -26.94
N ILE A 136 -21.02 -16.94 -26.59
CA ILE A 136 -21.24 -15.74 -25.77
C ILE A 136 -20.59 -15.88 -24.39
N ARG A 137 -20.85 -17.00 -23.67
CA ARG A 137 -20.24 -17.22 -22.36
C ARG A 137 -18.72 -17.23 -22.43
N TYR A 138 -18.16 -17.92 -23.42
CA TYR A 138 -16.72 -17.98 -23.61
C TYR A 138 -16.12 -16.60 -23.90
N ALA A 139 -16.75 -15.82 -24.75
CA ALA A 139 -16.30 -14.46 -25.06
C ALA A 139 -16.35 -13.54 -23.81
N VAL A 140 -17.42 -13.62 -23.01
CA VAL A 140 -17.56 -12.85 -21.78
C VAL A 140 -16.49 -13.25 -20.76
N GLU A 141 -16.28 -14.55 -20.51
CA GLU A 141 -15.29 -15.03 -19.57
C GLU A 141 -13.85 -14.69 -20.02
N ARG A 142 -13.58 -14.82 -21.32
CA ARG A 142 -12.27 -14.43 -21.89
C ARG A 142 -12.02 -12.94 -21.69
N LYS A 143 -13.02 -12.09 -21.94
CA LYS A 143 -12.90 -10.64 -21.73
C LYS A 143 -12.68 -10.29 -20.26
N ARG A 144 -13.39 -10.94 -19.34
CA ARG A 144 -13.20 -10.79 -17.89
C ARG A 144 -11.77 -11.17 -17.47
N ALA A 145 -11.27 -12.29 -17.99
CA ALA A 145 -9.90 -12.75 -17.71
C ALA A 145 -8.85 -11.75 -18.23
N ASP A 146 -9.01 -11.24 -19.46
CA ASP A 146 -8.10 -10.25 -20.04
C ASP A 146 -8.06 -8.95 -19.21
N ILE A 147 -9.22 -8.47 -18.74
CA ILE A 147 -9.33 -7.28 -17.89
C ILE A 147 -8.62 -7.54 -16.55
N SER A 148 -8.90 -8.68 -15.91
CA SER A 148 -8.27 -9.04 -14.63
C SER A 148 -6.75 -9.16 -14.76
N GLN A 149 -6.25 -9.76 -15.83
CA GLN A 149 -4.80 -9.85 -16.09
C GLN A 149 -4.15 -8.47 -16.28
N ARG A 150 -4.80 -7.56 -17.02
CA ARG A 150 -4.29 -6.18 -17.19
C ARG A 150 -4.27 -5.44 -15.86
N GLN A 151 -5.33 -5.52 -15.06
CA GLN A 151 -5.40 -4.90 -13.75
C GLN A 151 -4.32 -5.43 -12.81
N LEU A 152 -4.08 -6.75 -12.81
CA LEU A 152 -3.00 -7.36 -12.02
C LEU A 152 -1.63 -6.91 -12.50
N ALA A 153 -1.40 -6.81 -13.81
CA ALA A 153 -0.13 -6.33 -14.36
C ALA A 153 0.13 -4.86 -14.01
N GLU A 154 -0.88 -4.00 -14.17
CA GLU A 154 -0.80 -2.59 -13.77
C GLU A 154 -0.56 -2.41 -12.26
N SER A 155 -1.26 -3.20 -11.45
CA SER A 155 -1.06 -3.19 -9.99
C SER A 155 0.35 -3.60 -9.61
N ARG A 156 0.89 -4.65 -10.26
CA ARG A 156 2.27 -5.10 -10.03
C ARG A 156 3.31 -4.04 -10.44
N LEU A 157 3.12 -3.42 -11.60
CA LEU A 157 4.02 -2.35 -12.06
C LEU A 157 4.00 -1.17 -11.08
N ARG A 158 2.82 -0.71 -10.67
CA ARG A 158 2.68 0.35 -9.66
C ARG A 158 3.36 -0.03 -8.35
N THR A 159 3.16 -1.26 -7.86
CA THR A 159 3.80 -1.73 -6.64
C THR A 159 5.34 -1.75 -6.78
N GLN A 160 5.87 -2.14 -7.94
CA GLN A 160 7.32 -2.14 -8.18
C GLN A 160 7.91 -0.73 -8.28
N GLU A 161 7.24 0.19 -8.98
CA GLU A 161 7.63 1.60 -9.06
C GLU A 161 7.60 2.23 -7.68
N ASN A 162 6.55 1.98 -6.94
CA ASN A 162 6.37 2.44 -5.58
C ASN A 162 7.50 1.94 -4.66
N ALA A 163 7.77 0.64 -4.64
CA ALA A 163 8.87 0.08 -3.84
C ALA A 163 10.27 0.59 -4.26
N ARG A 164 10.41 1.05 -5.50
CA ARG A 164 11.64 1.68 -5.97
C ARG A 164 11.78 3.12 -5.47
N LEU A 165 10.69 3.87 -5.45
CA LEU A 165 10.64 5.21 -4.88
C LEU A 165 10.86 5.18 -3.36
N GLU A 166 10.18 4.30 -2.63
CA GLU A 166 10.37 4.10 -1.18
C GLU A 166 11.85 3.89 -0.82
N ARG A 167 12.53 2.97 -1.52
CA ARG A 167 13.97 2.71 -1.29
C ARG A 167 14.87 3.93 -1.56
N GLY A 168 14.45 4.83 -2.43
CA GLY A 168 15.17 6.07 -2.71
C GLY A 168 14.86 7.19 -1.71
N LEU A 169 13.70 7.15 -1.08
CA LEU A 169 13.22 8.19 -0.17
C LEU A 169 13.50 7.87 1.30
N LEU A 170 13.51 6.58 1.70
CA LEU A 170 13.94 6.20 3.03
C LEU A 170 15.45 6.44 3.23
N PRO A 171 15.86 6.87 4.41
CA PRO A 171 17.27 7.19 4.68
C PRO A 171 18.15 5.93 4.64
N ASN A 172 19.36 6.13 4.15
CA ASN A 172 20.46 5.22 4.40
C ASN A 172 21.35 5.85 5.49
N PRO A 173 21.36 5.32 6.73
CA PRO A 173 22.10 5.89 7.84
C PRO A 173 23.61 5.92 7.58
N LEU A 174 24.28 6.99 7.98
CA LEU A 174 25.70 7.19 7.77
C LEU A 174 26.48 7.02 9.10
N LEU A 175 26.55 5.79 9.59
CA LEU A 175 27.10 5.45 10.92
C LEU A 175 28.43 4.70 10.87
N GLN A 176 29.13 4.70 9.75
CA GLN A 176 30.39 3.98 9.60
C GLN A 176 31.42 4.44 10.63
N GLY A 177 31.98 3.47 11.35
CA GLY A 177 32.98 3.71 12.39
C GLY A 177 32.43 4.26 13.72
N SER A 178 31.12 4.32 13.92
CA SER A 178 30.51 4.74 15.20
C SER A 178 30.54 3.65 16.27
N GLY A 179 30.67 2.38 15.87
CA GLY A 179 30.54 1.25 16.81
C GLY A 179 29.09 1.01 17.27
N LEU A 180 28.11 1.73 16.73
CA LEU A 180 26.71 1.54 17.01
C LEU A 180 26.07 0.61 15.98
N HIS A 181 25.15 -0.23 16.42
CA HIS A 181 24.25 -0.97 15.55
C HIS A 181 22.99 -0.13 15.33
N PHE A 182 22.43 -0.24 14.14
CA PHE A 182 21.25 0.49 13.73
C PHE A 182 20.21 -0.48 13.14
N ALA A 183 19.00 -0.38 13.62
CA ALA A 183 17.84 -1.02 13.00
C ALA A 183 16.71 -0.01 12.84
N SER A 184 15.89 -0.13 11.83
CA SER A 184 14.73 0.73 11.64
C SER A 184 13.57 -0.01 11.01
N ARG A 185 12.37 0.47 11.28
CA ARG A 185 11.13 0.08 10.61
C ARG A 185 10.33 1.30 10.26
N TYR A 186 9.73 1.22 9.08
CA TYR A 186 8.79 2.18 8.57
C TYR A 186 7.56 1.45 8.05
N ARG A 187 6.37 1.90 8.43
CA ARG A 187 5.10 1.37 7.98
C ARG A 187 4.18 2.53 7.66
N PRO A 188 3.80 2.74 6.38
CA PRO A 188 2.78 3.73 6.04
C PRO A 188 1.42 3.28 6.57
N GLY A 189 0.61 4.24 7.01
CA GLY A 189 -0.76 4.04 7.46
C GLY A 189 -1.67 3.49 6.37
N ARG A 190 -2.98 3.40 6.65
CA ARG A 190 -3.97 2.80 5.72
C ARG A 190 -4.17 3.55 4.41
N SER A 191 -3.76 4.80 4.29
CA SER A 191 -3.74 5.46 2.99
C SER A 191 -2.77 4.68 2.11
N ARG A 192 -3.16 4.28 0.92
CA ARG A 192 -2.31 3.59 -0.07
C ARG A 192 -1.10 4.45 -0.50
N ALA A 193 -0.72 5.40 0.33
CA ALA A 193 0.45 6.22 0.17
C ALA A 193 1.72 5.37 0.37
N LEU A 194 2.75 5.72 -0.34
CA LEU A 194 4.06 5.09 -0.32
C LEU A 194 4.87 5.44 0.91
N LEU A 195 4.71 6.68 1.35
CA LEU A 195 5.31 7.30 2.50
C LEU A 195 4.23 8.17 3.15
N GLY A 196 4.33 8.33 4.45
CA GLY A 196 3.56 9.30 5.20
C GLY A 196 4.43 10.42 5.72
N GLY A 197 3.90 11.18 6.68
CA GLY A 197 4.58 12.31 7.31
C GLY A 197 5.81 11.93 8.13
N ASP A 198 5.92 10.68 8.55
CA ASP A 198 7.04 10.17 9.37
C ASP A 198 8.37 10.21 8.63
N PHE A 199 9.41 10.67 9.31
CA PHE A 199 10.75 10.71 8.77
C PHE A 199 11.80 10.46 9.87
N TYR A 200 12.94 9.90 9.51
CA TYR A 200 14.06 9.68 10.43
C TYR A 200 15.39 9.71 9.69
N ASP A 201 16.48 9.93 10.42
CA ASP A 201 17.84 9.81 9.91
C ASP A 201 18.84 9.58 11.03
N ALA A 202 20.05 9.12 10.67
CA ALA A 202 21.18 9.03 11.58
C ALA A 202 22.50 9.24 10.83
N VAL A 203 23.35 10.12 11.34
CA VAL A 203 24.59 10.55 10.71
C VAL A 203 25.70 10.64 11.76
N ARG A 204 26.88 10.14 11.44
CA ARG A 204 28.09 10.37 12.22
C ARG A 204 28.87 11.54 11.65
N SER A 205 29.12 12.57 12.45
CA SER A 205 29.94 13.73 12.07
C SER A 205 31.45 13.45 12.18
N PRO A 206 32.31 14.28 11.57
CA PRO A 206 33.75 14.05 11.56
C PRO A 206 34.41 14.04 12.95
N ASP A 207 33.84 14.72 13.94
CA ASP A 207 34.29 14.71 15.34
C ASP A 207 33.93 13.43 16.09
N GLY A 208 33.16 12.55 15.44
CA GLY A 208 32.72 11.26 16.00
C GLY A 208 31.37 11.29 16.67
N THR A 209 30.72 12.44 16.83
CA THR A 209 29.37 12.56 17.36
C THR A 209 28.38 11.87 16.41
N VAL A 210 27.44 11.10 16.97
CA VAL A 210 26.34 10.51 16.20
C VAL A 210 25.07 11.32 16.45
N HIS A 211 24.57 11.89 15.39
CA HIS A 211 23.29 12.60 15.38
C HIS A 211 22.22 11.66 14.87
N ALA A 212 21.14 11.50 15.60
CA ALA A 212 19.96 10.74 15.19
C ALA A 212 18.72 11.59 15.40
N MET A 213 17.75 11.47 14.48
CA MET A 213 16.48 12.14 14.63
C MET A 213 15.35 11.25 14.12
N ILE A 214 14.17 11.49 14.66
CA ILE A 214 12.90 10.99 14.17
C ILE A 214 11.87 12.12 14.29
N GLY A 215 10.95 12.21 13.35
CA GLY A 215 9.91 13.24 13.36
C GLY A 215 8.68 12.77 12.59
N ASP A 216 7.61 13.52 12.76
CA ASP A 216 6.35 13.31 12.09
C ASP A 216 5.73 14.66 11.70
N VAL A 217 5.31 14.78 10.43
CA VAL A 217 4.57 15.93 9.91
C VAL A 217 3.09 15.70 10.15
N CYS A 218 2.42 16.60 10.86
CA CYS A 218 1.00 16.46 11.17
C CYS A 218 0.17 16.32 9.89
N GLY A 219 -0.76 15.34 9.90
CA GLY A 219 -1.62 15.03 8.76
C GLY A 219 -1.17 13.75 8.02
N HIS A 220 -1.84 13.46 6.93
CA HIS A 220 -1.59 12.24 6.16
C HIS A 220 -1.87 12.49 4.69
N GLY A 221 -0.89 12.32 3.88
CA GLY A 221 -1.03 12.49 2.44
C GLY A 221 0.29 12.64 1.72
N PRO A 222 0.26 12.84 0.40
CA PRO A 222 1.46 12.99 -0.39
C PRO A 222 2.22 14.30 -0.12
N ASP A 223 1.55 15.35 0.30
CA ASP A 223 2.16 16.66 0.59
C ASP A 223 2.92 16.60 1.92
N GLU A 224 2.35 15.97 2.97
CA GLU A 224 3.00 15.72 4.25
C GLU A 224 4.18 14.77 4.09
N ALA A 225 4.04 13.73 3.28
CA ALA A 225 5.15 12.81 2.96
C ALA A 225 6.30 13.52 2.22
N ALA A 226 6.01 14.43 1.28
CA ALA A 226 7.02 15.22 0.60
C ALA A 226 7.75 16.13 1.59
N LEU A 227 7.02 16.83 2.45
CA LEU A 227 7.57 17.71 3.47
C LEU A 227 8.45 16.94 4.48
N GLY A 228 8.05 15.73 4.89
CA GLY A 228 8.87 14.87 5.74
C GLY A 228 10.21 14.52 5.10
N VAL A 229 10.23 14.20 3.81
CA VAL A 229 11.48 13.96 3.05
C VAL A 229 12.33 15.23 2.96
N GLU A 230 11.74 16.38 2.70
CA GLU A 230 12.44 17.68 2.62
C GLU A 230 13.08 18.04 3.97
N LEU A 231 12.34 17.90 5.07
CA LEU A 231 12.86 18.12 6.43
C LEU A 231 14.02 17.18 6.76
N ARG A 232 13.91 15.90 6.39
CA ARG A 232 14.98 14.92 6.57
C ARG A 232 16.25 15.31 5.81
N ILE A 233 16.12 15.72 4.54
CA ILE A 233 17.26 16.14 3.70
C ILE A 233 17.86 17.42 4.26
N ALA A 234 17.03 18.39 4.64
CA ALA A 234 17.47 19.64 5.25
C ALA A 234 18.23 19.37 6.55
N TRP A 235 17.69 18.53 7.45
CA TRP A 235 18.35 18.13 8.69
C TRP A 235 19.74 17.53 8.42
N ARG A 236 19.88 16.60 7.48
CA ARG A 236 21.16 15.98 7.11
C ARG A 236 22.15 17.03 6.58
N ALA A 237 21.70 17.94 5.73
CA ALA A 237 22.53 19.01 5.19
C ALA A 237 23.01 19.98 6.27
N LEU A 238 22.14 20.35 7.20
CA LEU A 238 22.46 21.23 8.33
C LEU A 238 23.46 20.53 9.30
N THR A 239 23.27 19.23 9.56
CA THR A 239 24.22 18.44 10.35
C THR A 239 25.60 18.40 9.70
N PHE A 240 25.70 18.19 8.39
CA PHE A 240 26.98 18.26 7.66
C PHE A 240 27.58 19.65 7.65
N ALA A 241 26.77 20.69 7.73
CA ALA A 241 27.25 22.08 7.89
C ALA A 241 27.72 22.39 9.31
N GLY A 242 27.65 21.41 10.24
CA GLY A 242 28.11 21.54 11.62
C GLY A 242 27.08 22.14 12.57
N LEU A 243 25.81 22.24 12.17
CA LEU A 243 24.75 22.62 13.09
C LEU A 243 24.29 21.41 13.89
N SER A 244 23.95 21.63 15.17
CA SER A 244 23.40 20.62 16.07
C SER A 244 22.46 21.25 17.09
N GLY A 245 21.71 20.43 17.80
CA GLY A 245 20.84 20.83 18.90
C GLY A 245 19.83 21.91 18.55
N ALA A 246 19.58 22.83 19.48
CA ALA A 246 18.58 23.89 19.32
C ALA A 246 18.85 24.84 18.14
N ALA A 247 20.12 25.02 17.71
CA ALA A 247 20.44 25.84 16.54
C ALA A 247 19.98 25.16 15.25
N LEU A 248 20.17 23.85 15.14
CA LEU A 248 19.69 23.05 14.03
C LEU A 248 18.16 23.07 13.97
N LEU A 249 17.47 22.83 15.11
CA LEU A 249 16.02 22.82 15.18
C LEU A 249 15.40 24.16 14.76
N ARG A 250 15.97 25.30 15.19
CA ARG A 250 15.51 26.63 14.74
C ARG A 250 15.65 26.83 13.23
N THR A 251 16.72 26.32 12.63
CA THR A 251 16.92 26.44 11.17
C THR A 251 15.95 25.50 10.43
N LEU A 252 15.74 24.29 10.97
CA LEU A 252 14.80 23.34 10.41
C LEU A 252 13.35 23.84 10.49
N GLU A 253 12.98 24.54 11.60
CA GLU A 253 11.67 25.21 11.71
C GLU A 253 11.50 26.27 10.61
N GLN A 254 12.55 27.05 10.29
CA GLN A 254 12.49 28.02 9.20
C GLN A 254 12.25 27.34 7.82
N VAL A 255 12.87 26.19 7.61
CA VAL A 255 12.62 25.38 6.38
C VAL A 255 11.17 24.91 6.37
N LEU A 256 10.68 24.33 7.44
CA LEU A 256 9.27 23.88 7.54
C LEU A 256 8.29 25.03 7.24
N VAL A 257 8.49 26.19 7.85
CA VAL A 257 7.59 27.36 7.68
C VAL A 257 7.65 27.89 6.23
N ALA A 258 8.79 27.77 5.55
CA ALA A 258 8.94 28.22 4.17
C ALA A 258 8.32 27.25 3.15
N GLU A 259 8.35 25.93 3.43
CA GLU A 259 7.93 24.87 2.48
C GLU A 259 6.51 24.36 2.72
N ARG A 260 5.96 24.53 3.93
CA ARG A 260 4.61 24.02 4.25
C ARG A 260 3.54 24.72 3.39
N PRO A 261 2.58 23.96 2.84
CA PRO A 261 1.51 24.54 2.01
C PRO A 261 0.45 25.30 2.82
N ASP A 262 0.37 25.06 4.13
CA ASP A 262 -0.60 25.67 5.04
C ASP A 262 0.04 25.99 6.39
N ASP A 263 -0.38 27.10 7.01
CA ASP A 263 0.12 27.54 8.32
C ASP A 263 -0.28 26.64 9.47
N GLU A 264 -1.28 25.77 9.30
CA GLU A 264 -1.70 24.76 10.28
C GLU A 264 -0.77 23.54 10.32
N ILE A 265 0.10 23.36 9.31
CA ILE A 265 1.04 22.24 9.25
C ILE A 265 2.23 22.51 10.17
N PHE A 266 2.50 21.57 11.05
CA PHE A 266 3.62 21.54 11.98
C PHE A 266 4.29 20.17 11.95
N ALA A 267 5.46 20.03 12.54
CA ALA A 267 6.12 18.74 12.66
C ALA A 267 6.60 18.50 14.09
N THR A 268 6.36 17.29 14.59
CA THR A 268 7.00 16.83 15.83
C THR A 268 8.38 16.28 15.50
N LEU A 269 9.34 16.42 16.43
CA LEU A 269 10.68 15.93 16.22
C LEU A 269 11.39 15.59 17.55
N CYS A 270 12.05 14.43 17.57
CA CYS A 270 13.02 14.06 18.58
C CYS A 270 14.41 14.01 17.95
N ALA A 271 15.37 14.72 18.51
CA ALA A 271 16.78 14.67 18.11
C ALA A 271 17.65 14.24 19.28
N VAL A 272 18.64 13.38 18.99
CA VAL A 272 19.60 12.87 19.95
C VAL A 272 21.01 13.00 19.37
N ASP A 273 21.87 13.74 20.08
CA ASP A 273 23.28 13.90 19.75
C ASP A 273 24.12 13.06 20.71
N ILE A 274 24.61 11.89 20.25
CA ILE A 274 25.37 10.94 21.05
C ILE A 274 26.85 11.31 20.98
N ALA A 275 27.47 11.50 22.13
CA ALA A 275 28.91 11.83 22.24
C ALA A 275 29.79 10.77 21.56
N PRO A 276 31.00 11.13 21.10
CA PRO A 276 31.91 10.20 20.40
C PRO A 276 32.30 8.95 21.23
N ASP A 277 32.34 9.07 22.56
CA ASP A 277 32.58 7.95 23.47
C ASP A 277 31.34 7.07 23.69
N GLY A 278 30.15 7.50 23.21
CA GLY A 278 28.88 6.81 23.29
C GLY A 278 28.30 6.68 24.71
N THR A 279 28.85 7.36 25.71
CA THR A 279 28.42 7.23 27.11
C THR A 279 27.39 8.26 27.54
N ARG A 280 27.25 9.32 26.75
CA ARG A 280 26.32 10.45 26.98
C ARG A 280 25.63 10.85 25.70
N ALA A 281 24.49 11.48 25.84
CA ALA A 281 23.77 12.07 24.74
C ALA A 281 23.06 13.36 25.17
N ASP A 282 22.84 14.24 24.21
CA ASP A 282 21.97 15.40 24.34
C ASP A 282 20.64 15.08 23.67
N LEU A 283 19.55 15.22 24.41
CA LEU A 283 18.19 15.03 23.91
C LEU A 283 17.50 16.39 23.69
N TYR A 284 16.82 16.51 22.55
CA TYR A 284 15.98 17.64 22.18
C TYR A 284 14.60 17.13 21.74
N LEU A 285 13.55 17.62 22.36
CA LEU A 285 12.16 17.24 22.05
C LEU A 285 11.38 18.46 21.54
N ALA A 286 10.78 18.29 20.38
CA ALA A 286 9.88 19.25 19.75
C ALA A 286 8.49 18.63 19.60
N GLY A 287 7.72 18.55 20.69
CA GLY A 287 6.37 17.97 20.71
C GLY A 287 6.30 16.46 20.40
N HIS A 288 7.43 15.77 20.41
CA HIS A 288 7.53 14.36 20.00
C HIS A 288 7.54 13.39 21.19
N PRO A 289 7.08 12.14 21.02
CA PRO A 289 7.16 11.11 22.05
C PRO A 289 8.60 10.91 22.56
N VAL A 290 8.71 10.67 23.85
CA VAL A 290 10.01 10.45 24.51
C VAL A 290 10.56 9.08 24.15
N PRO A 291 11.85 8.97 23.71
CA PRO A 291 12.48 7.69 23.44
C PRO A 291 12.54 6.76 24.65
N LEU A 292 12.55 5.45 24.38
CA LEU A 292 12.83 4.44 25.41
C LEU A 292 14.31 4.10 25.43
N VAL A 293 14.89 4.00 26.61
CA VAL A 293 16.27 3.53 26.81
C VAL A 293 16.28 2.24 27.61
N THR A 294 17.16 1.32 27.23
CA THR A 294 17.48 0.11 28.01
C THR A 294 18.97 0.14 28.35
N CYS A 295 19.34 0.31 29.62
CA CYS A 295 20.73 0.32 30.06
C CYS A 295 21.17 -1.06 30.55
N GLY A 296 22.26 -1.60 29.99
CA GLY A 296 22.80 -2.90 30.36
C GLY A 296 21.81 -4.06 30.15
N ALA A 297 21.46 -4.74 31.23
CA ALA A 297 20.44 -5.80 31.28
C ALA A 297 19.15 -5.32 31.97
N GLY A 298 18.96 -4.02 32.07
CA GLY A 298 17.79 -3.41 32.68
C GLY A 298 16.52 -3.55 31.82
N ARG A 299 15.42 -3.07 32.37
CA ARG A 299 14.17 -2.92 31.61
C ARG A 299 14.17 -1.63 30.78
N PRO A 300 13.46 -1.57 29.67
CA PRO A 300 13.26 -0.33 28.95
C PRO A 300 12.48 0.66 29.82
N GLU A 301 12.89 1.90 29.77
CA GLU A 301 12.23 3.01 30.46
C GLU A 301 12.27 4.26 29.58
N PRO A 302 11.29 5.17 29.70
CA PRO A 302 11.38 6.46 29.04
C PRO A 302 12.65 7.20 29.45
N LEU A 303 13.33 7.84 28.51
CA LEU A 303 14.45 8.71 28.84
C LEU A 303 14.02 9.76 29.87
N PRO A 304 14.84 10.00 30.91
CA PRO A 304 14.58 11.13 31.82
C PRO A 304 14.52 12.42 31.01
N HIS A 305 13.45 13.17 31.17
CA HIS A 305 13.29 14.44 30.46
C HIS A 305 12.55 15.43 31.35
N GLU A 306 12.91 16.69 31.17
CA GLU A 306 12.13 17.82 31.62
C GLU A 306 11.14 18.23 30.52
N GLU A 307 10.43 19.35 30.63
CA GLU A 307 9.52 19.83 29.58
C GLU A 307 10.28 20.03 28.26
N GLY A 308 9.78 19.40 27.17
CA GLY A 308 10.25 19.62 25.81
C GLY A 308 9.77 20.97 25.25
N GLY A 309 10.28 21.35 24.06
CA GLY A 309 9.77 22.49 23.31
C GLY A 309 8.52 22.16 22.50
N PRO A 310 7.84 23.18 21.93
CA PRO A 310 6.71 22.97 21.04
C PRO A 310 7.14 22.25 19.75
N ALA A 311 6.17 21.60 19.07
CA ALA A 311 6.40 21.10 17.72
C ALA A 311 6.89 22.24 16.80
N LEU A 312 7.73 21.89 15.83
CA LEU A 312 8.27 22.84 14.85
C LEU A 312 7.14 23.47 14.05
N GLY A 313 7.15 24.78 13.91
CA GLY A 313 6.13 25.55 13.18
C GLY A 313 4.82 25.77 13.94
N LEU A 314 4.64 25.19 15.13
CA LEU A 314 3.42 25.39 15.95
C LEU A 314 3.40 26.74 16.63
N LEU A 315 4.54 27.18 17.17
CA LEU A 315 4.67 28.48 17.85
C LEU A 315 5.88 29.23 17.31
N PRO A 316 5.75 30.49 16.88
CA PRO A 316 6.88 31.26 16.38
C PRO A 316 8.00 31.38 17.42
N GLY A 317 9.23 31.05 17.04
CA GLY A 317 10.40 31.20 17.90
C GLY A 317 10.46 30.17 19.04
N GLY A 318 10.06 28.96 18.79
CA GLY A 318 10.12 27.85 19.73
C GLY A 318 11.50 27.71 20.39
N ASN A 319 11.53 27.24 21.62
CA ASN A 319 12.75 26.93 22.35
C ASN A 319 12.78 25.44 22.70
N TRP A 320 13.88 24.80 22.35
CA TRP A 320 14.13 23.38 22.60
C TRP A 320 15.30 23.23 23.56
N PRO A 321 15.05 23.07 24.86
CA PRO A 321 16.10 22.97 25.85
C PRO A 321 16.89 21.68 25.65
N ARG A 322 18.20 21.79 25.79
CA ARG A 322 19.12 20.65 25.82
C ARG A 322 18.92 19.88 27.13
N GLN A 323 18.80 18.56 27.00
CA GLN A 323 18.74 17.65 28.14
C GLN A 323 19.92 16.69 28.06
N ASP A 324 20.78 16.71 29.08
CA ASP A 324 21.99 15.88 29.17
C ASP A 324 21.60 14.49 29.70
N ILE A 325 21.85 13.44 28.92
CA ILE A 325 21.50 12.05 29.23
C ILE A 325 22.75 11.23 29.43
N VAL A 326 22.83 10.48 30.54
CA VAL A 326 23.88 9.51 30.79
C VAL A 326 23.40 8.13 30.33
N LEU A 327 24.05 7.58 29.31
CA LEU A 327 23.69 6.29 28.69
C LEU A 327 24.51 5.12 29.26
N GLY A 328 25.76 5.39 29.69
CA GLY A 328 26.69 4.34 30.15
C GLY A 328 27.36 3.57 29.00
N ASP A 329 27.92 2.40 29.33
CA ASP A 329 28.77 1.64 28.40
C ASP A 329 27.97 0.71 27.45
N ARG A 330 26.81 0.26 27.86
CA ARG A 330 25.94 -0.63 27.10
C ARG A 330 24.51 -0.15 27.20
N TRP A 331 23.90 0.11 26.04
CA TRP A 331 22.53 0.60 25.99
C TRP A 331 21.85 0.31 24.63
N SER A 332 20.54 0.32 24.65
CA SER A 332 19.67 0.37 23.45
C SER A 332 18.76 1.56 23.57
N LEU A 333 18.64 2.34 22.52
CA LEU A 333 17.80 3.53 22.44
C LEU A 333 16.77 3.36 21.32
N LEU A 334 15.49 3.35 21.67
CA LEU A 334 14.37 3.25 20.74
C LEU A 334 13.68 4.60 20.59
N LEU A 335 13.80 5.19 19.41
CA LEU A 335 13.04 6.36 18.97
C LEU A 335 11.84 5.85 18.15
N TYR A 336 10.68 6.48 18.28
CA TYR A 336 9.46 6.04 17.61
C TYR A 336 8.47 7.19 17.46
N THR A 337 7.64 7.14 16.41
CA THR A 337 6.53 8.08 16.18
C THR A 337 5.27 7.64 16.91
N ASP A 338 4.34 8.54 17.09
CA ASP A 338 3.11 8.33 17.87
C ASP A 338 2.22 7.23 17.29
N GLY A 339 2.26 6.98 15.97
CA GLY A 339 1.55 5.86 15.34
C GLY A 339 1.85 4.50 15.97
N LEU A 340 3.02 4.33 16.61
CA LEU A 340 3.36 3.10 17.34
C LEU A 340 2.60 2.95 18.67
N ILE A 341 2.21 4.06 19.30
CA ILE A 341 1.53 4.10 20.62
C ILE A 341 0.06 4.48 20.56
N GLU A 342 -0.39 5.05 19.43
CA GLU A 342 -1.77 5.46 19.24
C GLU A 342 -2.70 4.33 18.77
N GLY A 343 -2.16 3.17 18.40
CA GLY A 343 -2.91 1.98 18.06
C GLY A 343 -3.90 1.60 19.16
N ARG A 344 -5.10 1.14 18.77
CA ARG A 344 -6.14 0.70 19.72
C ARG A 344 -5.80 -0.65 20.32
N ILE A 345 -6.24 -0.89 21.55
CA ILE A 345 -6.16 -2.20 22.20
C ILE A 345 -7.57 -2.79 22.30
N GLY A 346 -7.80 -3.91 21.59
CA GLY A 346 -9.07 -4.61 21.62
C GLY A 346 -10.23 -3.84 20.96
N GLU A 347 -11.47 -4.10 21.41
CA GLU A 347 -12.69 -3.52 20.82
C GLU A 347 -13.03 -2.10 21.34
N GLY A 348 -12.21 -1.54 22.26
CA GLY A 348 -12.47 -0.28 22.92
C GLY A 348 -11.79 0.94 22.27
N SER A 349 -11.86 2.08 22.98
CA SER A 349 -11.13 3.32 22.63
C SER A 349 -9.78 3.44 23.32
N GLN A 350 -9.36 2.43 24.08
CA GLN A 350 -8.07 2.42 24.78
C GLN A 350 -6.93 2.34 23.79
N ARG A 351 -5.94 3.23 23.92
CA ARG A 351 -4.72 3.23 23.13
C ARG A 351 -3.62 2.48 23.87
N LEU A 352 -2.61 1.99 23.14
CA LEU A 352 -1.45 1.31 23.72
C LEU A 352 -0.71 2.22 24.70
N GLY A 353 -0.47 3.46 24.27
CA GLY A 353 0.27 4.45 25.05
C GLY A 353 1.74 4.07 25.26
N GLN A 354 2.48 4.98 25.87
CA GLN A 354 3.90 4.78 26.14
C GLN A 354 4.15 3.64 27.16
N GLU A 355 3.30 3.52 28.17
CA GLU A 355 3.41 2.44 29.16
C GLU A 355 3.24 1.07 28.50
N GLY A 356 2.20 0.92 27.66
CA GLY A 356 1.95 -0.32 26.93
C GLY A 356 3.09 -0.69 25.98
N LEU A 357 3.68 0.28 25.28
CA LEU A 357 4.84 0.07 24.45
C LEU A 357 6.06 -0.37 25.29
N THR A 358 6.29 0.28 26.42
CA THR A 358 7.38 -0.07 27.34
C THR A 358 7.32 -1.51 27.81
N GLU A 359 6.13 -1.96 28.25
CA GLU A 359 5.89 -3.35 28.66
C GLU A 359 6.06 -4.34 27.48
N LEU A 360 5.59 -3.97 26.30
CA LEU A 360 5.74 -4.79 25.10
C LEU A 360 7.21 -4.99 24.73
N ILE A 361 7.99 -3.91 24.70
CA ILE A 361 9.44 -3.97 24.42
C ILE A 361 10.16 -4.78 25.48
N ALA A 362 9.83 -4.60 26.79
CA ALA A 362 10.38 -5.39 27.87
C ALA A 362 10.18 -6.90 27.67
N ALA A 363 8.97 -7.32 27.37
CA ALA A 363 8.63 -8.73 27.14
C ALA A 363 9.41 -9.31 25.92
N ARG A 364 9.61 -8.51 24.87
CA ARG A 364 10.37 -8.96 23.69
C ARG A 364 11.88 -9.07 23.97
N LEU A 365 12.45 -8.14 24.73
CA LEU A 365 13.85 -8.21 25.19
C LEU A 365 14.06 -9.42 26.11
N GLU A 366 13.15 -9.69 27.04
CA GLU A 366 13.19 -10.88 27.92
C GLU A 366 13.13 -12.19 27.11
N SER A 367 12.47 -12.22 25.95
CA SER A 367 12.49 -13.36 25.01
C SER A 367 13.77 -13.45 24.16
N GLY A 368 14.73 -12.56 24.34
CA GLY A 368 16.04 -12.56 23.67
C GLY A 368 16.06 -11.88 22.30
N LEU A 369 15.00 -11.18 21.91
CA LEU A 369 14.95 -10.46 20.63
C LEU A 369 15.77 -9.15 20.74
N THR A 370 16.51 -8.81 19.67
CA THR A 370 17.31 -7.60 19.57
C THR A 370 17.30 -7.05 18.14
N GLY A 371 17.73 -5.81 17.97
CA GLY A 371 17.92 -5.21 16.65
C GLY A 371 16.65 -5.25 15.81
N GLN A 372 16.78 -5.74 14.59
CA GLN A 372 15.70 -5.80 13.60
C GLN A 372 14.54 -6.71 14.03
N ASP A 373 14.84 -7.87 14.61
CA ASP A 373 13.84 -8.85 15.05
C ASP A 373 12.99 -8.30 16.21
N LEU A 374 13.57 -7.47 17.08
CA LEU A 374 12.84 -6.77 18.14
C LEU A 374 11.82 -5.80 17.55
N LEU A 375 12.22 -4.99 16.58
CA LEU A 375 11.32 -4.03 15.91
C LEU A 375 10.20 -4.74 15.15
N ASP A 376 10.51 -5.82 14.45
CA ASP A 376 9.51 -6.62 13.70
C ASP A 376 8.47 -7.24 14.64
N ALA A 377 8.94 -7.82 15.74
CA ALA A 377 8.06 -8.44 16.71
C ALA A 377 7.19 -7.39 17.43
N ALA A 378 7.74 -6.22 17.74
CA ALA A 378 7.01 -5.12 18.36
C ALA A 378 5.90 -4.61 17.40
N LEU A 379 6.25 -4.33 16.16
CA LEU A 379 5.30 -3.83 15.16
C LEU A 379 4.17 -4.83 14.90
N THR A 380 4.51 -6.10 14.72
CA THR A 380 3.53 -7.18 14.51
C THR A 380 2.55 -7.28 15.69
N GLU A 381 3.03 -7.12 16.91
CA GLU A 381 2.18 -7.18 18.10
C GLU A 381 1.26 -5.95 18.21
N VAL A 382 1.77 -4.75 17.89
CA VAL A 382 0.96 -3.53 17.87
C VAL A 382 -0.15 -3.65 16.81
N GLU A 383 0.16 -4.14 15.59
CA GLU A 383 -0.84 -4.41 14.55
C GLU A 383 -1.90 -5.44 15.02
N ARG A 384 -1.46 -6.49 15.71
CA ARG A 384 -2.36 -7.51 16.26
C ARG A 384 -3.30 -6.94 17.33
N LEU A 385 -2.77 -6.12 18.24
CA LEU A 385 -3.54 -5.45 19.29
C LEU A 385 -4.57 -4.47 18.69
N ASN A 386 -4.21 -3.78 17.61
CA ASN A 386 -5.09 -2.87 16.89
C ASN A 386 -6.19 -3.58 16.07
N GLY A 387 -6.17 -4.91 15.99
CA GLY A 387 -7.13 -5.69 15.21
C GLY A 387 -6.91 -5.60 13.69
N GLY A 388 -5.72 -5.23 13.25
CA GLY A 388 -5.31 -5.10 11.84
C GLY A 388 -4.32 -3.97 11.62
N GLY A 389 -4.08 -3.61 10.35
CA GLY A 389 -3.13 -2.56 10.00
C GLY A 389 -3.40 -1.23 10.72
N LEU A 390 -2.34 -0.51 11.01
CA LEU A 390 -2.37 0.77 11.70
C LEU A 390 -3.04 1.84 10.84
N THR A 391 -3.65 2.83 11.49
CA THR A 391 -4.35 3.92 10.81
C THR A 391 -3.41 5.08 10.48
N ASP A 392 -2.33 5.18 11.22
CA ASP A 392 -1.30 6.18 11.10
C ASP A 392 0.03 5.59 10.64
N ASP A 393 0.91 6.45 10.16
CA ASP A 393 2.26 6.08 9.79
C ASP A 393 3.04 5.68 11.05
N VAL A 394 4.01 4.79 10.90
CA VAL A 394 4.87 4.36 11.99
C VAL A 394 6.30 4.34 11.53
N ALA A 395 7.13 5.09 12.20
CA ALA A 395 8.58 4.96 12.14
C ALA A 395 9.11 4.53 13.50
N ALA A 396 10.10 3.64 13.48
CA ALA A 396 10.86 3.24 14.67
C ALA A 396 12.33 3.08 14.32
N VAL A 397 13.20 3.62 15.15
CA VAL A 397 14.65 3.56 15.02
C VAL A 397 15.24 3.02 16.31
N LEU A 398 16.03 1.97 16.21
CA LEU A 398 16.77 1.38 17.33
C LEU A 398 18.26 1.58 17.09
N LEU A 399 18.90 2.23 18.05
CA LEU A 399 20.35 2.37 18.16
C LEU A 399 20.83 1.52 19.31
N ASP A 400 21.78 0.62 19.05
CA ASP A 400 22.36 -0.25 20.06
C ASP A 400 23.86 0.00 20.20
N ARG A 401 24.33 0.20 21.42
CA ARG A 401 25.74 0.14 21.78
C ARG A 401 26.03 -1.17 22.48
N PRO A 402 26.68 -2.14 21.82
CA PRO A 402 27.17 -3.32 22.50
C PRO A 402 28.25 -2.88 23.51
N GLY A 403 28.17 -3.36 24.73
CA GLY A 403 29.24 -3.09 25.71
C GLY A 403 30.60 -3.59 25.22
N PRO A 404 31.71 -3.15 25.83
CA PRO A 404 33.03 -3.65 25.48
C PRO A 404 32.99 -5.18 25.55
N ALA A 405 33.49 -5.84 24.49
CA ALA A 405 33.63 -7.30 24.51
C ALA A 405 34.38 -7.69 25.77
N ALA A 406 33.81 -8.56 26.60
CA ALA A 406 34.52 -9.11 27.76
C ALA A 406 35.86 -9.62 27.25
N ALA A 407 36.94 -9.02 27.72
CA ALA A 407 38.29 -9.43 27.34
C ALA A 407 38.38 -10.92 27.63
N GLY A 408 38.42 -11.71 26.55
CA GLY A 408 38.49 -13.16 26.65
C GLY A 408 39.70 -13.53 27.52
N THR A 409 39.43 -14.01 28.71
CA THR A 409 40.40 -14.77 29.47
C THR A 409 40.71 -16.02 28.66
N HIS A 410 41.70 -15.92 27.80
CA HIS A 410 42.33 -17.12 27.24
C HIS A 410 43.04 -17.82 28.41
N PRO A 411 42.79 -19.11 28.64
CA PRO A 411 43.52 -19.92 29.60
C PRO A 411 44.99 -20.13 29.22
#